data_f459a2bac857189dfd83d8fe15180c29
#
_entry.id   f459a2bac857189dfd83d8fe15180c29
#
_cell.length_a   1.000
_cell.length_b   1.000
_cell.length_c   1.000
_cell.angle_alpha   90.00
_cell.angle_beta   90.00
_cell.angle_gamma   90.00
#
_symmetry.space_group_name_H-M   'P 1'
#
loop_
_entity.id
_entity.type
_entity.pdbx_description
1 polymer ?
#
loop_
_entity_poly.entity_id
_entity_poly.type
_entity_poly.pdbx_seq_one_letter_code
_entity_poly.pdbx_strand_id
1 'polypeptide(L)'
;MPCKTADFRKVNWFWVKPIGRGGDQSLAVAHMERTIAWIGFGEAASAFADGLALRGTRGFDRKTIDPAMRDAKRAHFARLRVRACDSAAAALTGASTALSLVVADQAFAAAQAAVDHLSPDAFWFDMNSVAPDTKRAAARAIAATGARYVDVAVMSPVLPRRHQVPLLVSGEGVEAAVQILRGIGFTDVTGMAGGVGAASSVKMIRSVMVKGIEALSAECAFAAEAAGVRDAVIASLDASWPGADWAARFDYNLDRMTVHGLRRAAEMEEVVKTLDALGTGSAMTRGTVDRQRAIGTLGLSPPPETLAAKTAAILTSLEAEPA
;
A
#
# COMPACT_ATOMS: atom_id res chain seq x y z
N MET A 1 -10.41 27.14 -28.07
CA MET A 1 -10.39 27.32 -26.61
C MET A 1 -9.61 26.14 -26.01
N PRO A 2 -8.58 26.32 -25.21
CA PRO A 2 -7.78 25.20 -24.73
C PRO A 2 -8.56 24.41 -23.67
N CYS A 3 -8.63 23.10 -23.88
CA CYS A 3 -9.21 22.11 -22.97
C CYS A 3 -8.48 22.16 -21.63
N LYS A 4 -9.18 22.50 -20.54
CA LYS A 4 -8.64 22.43 -19.19
C LYS A 4 -8.60 20.96 -18.78
N THR A 5 -7.43 20.37 -18.80
CA THR A 5 -7.18 19.06 -18.20
C THR A 5 -7.59 19.10 -16.71
N ALA A 6 -8.59 18.32 -16.35
CA ALA A 6 -9.00 18.18 -14.96
C ALA A 6 -7.85 17.58 -14.15
N ASP A 7 -7.31 18.36 -13.22
CA ASP A 7 -6.23 17.93 -12.33
C ASP A 7 -6.78 16.99 -11.25
N PHE A 8 -6.78 15.69 -11.53
CA PHE A 8 -7.19 14.62 -10.60
C PHE A 8 -6.35 14.55 -9.30
N ARG A 9 -5.34 15.44 -9.16
CA ARG A 9 -4.51 15.57 -7.95
C ARG A 9 -5.21 16.29 -6.81
N LYS A 10 -6.41 16.88 -7.03
CA LYS A 10 -7.18 17.65 -6.03
C LYS A 10 -8.43 16.94 -5.52
N VAL A 11 -8.45 15.62 -5.42
CA VAL A 11 -9.50 14.96 -4.65
C VAL A 11 -9.20 15.15 -3.17
N ASN A 12 -9.92 16.07 -2.54
CA ASN A 12 -9.85 16.33 -1.10
C ASN A 12 -10.36 15.10 -0.34
N TRP A 13 -9.45 14.34 0.28
CA TRP A 13 -9.70 13.10 1.01
C TRP A 13 -10.12 13.35 2.48
N PHE A 14 -10.93 14.37 2.76
CA PHE A 14 -11.30 14.74 4.12
C PHE A 14 -12.71 14.28 4.49
N TRP A 15 -12.84 13.10 5.11
CA TRP A 15 -13.98 12.72 5.96
C TRP A 15 -13.58 11.79 7.10
N VAL A 16 -12.45 12.01 7.74
CA VAL A 16 -12.21 11.52 9.11
C VAL A 16 -12.02 12.76 9.97
N LYS A 17 -12.94 13.02 10.92
CA LYS A 17 -12.73 14.12 11.87
C LYS A 17 -11.40 13.89 12.58
N PRO A 18 -10.44 14.84 12.50
CA PRO A 18 -9.24 14.74 13.32
C PRO A 18 -9.65 14.76 14.79
N ILE A 19 -8.98 13.93 15.58
CA ILE A 19 -9.08 14.01 17.05
C ILE A 19 -8.71 15.45 17.41
N GLY A 20 -9.62 16.16 18.12
CA GLY A 20 -9.50 17.58 18.41
C GLY A 20 -8.14 17.91 19.01
N ARG A 21 -7.63 19.11 18.71
CA ARG A 21 -6.44 19.68 19.36
C ARG A 21 -6.75 19.85 20.85
N GLY A 22 -6.49 18.80 21.62
CA GLY A 22 -6.40 18.88 23.08
C GLY A 22 -5.14 19.65 23.44
N GLY A 23 -5.26 20.52 24.45
CA GLY A 23 -4.33 21.56 24.85
C GLY A 23 -2.85 21.17 24.89
N ASP A 24 -2.07 22.17 24.63
CA ASP A 24 -0.62 22.30 24.80
C ASP A 24 -0.16 21.67 26.14
N GLN A 25 0.23 20.42 26.10
CA GLN A 25 1.20 19.83 27.00
C GLN A 25 2.44 19.58 26.16
N SER A 26 3.36 20.54 26.19
CA SER A 26 4.72 20.38 25.74
C SER A 26 5.41 19.29 26.56
N LEU A 27 5.07 18.03 26.31
CA LEU A 27 6.00 16.94 26.54
C LEU A 27 7.14 17.18 25.57
N ALA A 28 8.19 17.78 26.07
CA ALA A 28 9.51 17.78 25.46
C ALA A 28 9.87 16.30 25.21
N VAL A 29 9.46 15.78 24.05
CA VAL A 29 10.00 14.53 23.51
C VAL A 29 11.43 14.88 23.17
N ALA A 30 12.32 14.63 24.15
CA ALA A 30 13.75 14.74 23.95
C ALA A 30 14.07 14.21 22.56
N HIS A 31 14.88 14.94 21.79
CA HIS A 31 15.50 14.47 20.56
C HIS A 31 16.46 13.32 20.91
N MET A 32 15.92 12.18 21.33
CA MET A 32 16.66 10.93 21.34
C MET A 32 16.92 10.62 19.87
N GLU A 33 18.19 10.49 19.49
CA GLU A 33 18.57 9.95 18.20
C GLU A 33 17.87 8.60 18.01
N ARG A 34 16.79 8.60 17.25
CA ARG A 34 15.99 7.39 17.03
C ARG A 34 16.75 6.47 16.10
N THR A 35 17.09 5.29 16.60
CA THR A 35 17.64 4.23 15.75
C THR A 35 16.50 3.58 14.98
N ILE A 36 16.49 3.81 13.66
CA ILE A 36 15.43 3.32 12.77
C ILE A 36 15.90 2.07 12.03
N ALA A 37 15.07 1.03 12.08
CA ALA A 37 15.24 -0.22 11.35
C ALA A 37 14.15 -0.38 10.28
N TRP A 38 14.55 -0.82 9.08
CA TRP A 38 13.65 -1.19 7.99
C TRP A 38 13.59 -2.71 7.91
N ILE A 39 12.39 -3.28 7.95
CA ILE A 39 12.13 -4.72 7.73
C ILE A 39 11.36 -4.87 6.44
N GLY A 40 12.02 -5.45 5.42
CA GLY A 40 11.62 -5.34 4.03
C GLY A 40 12.07 -4.02 3.41
N PHE A 41 12.71 -4.10 2.24
CA PHE A 41 13.24 -2.92 1.54
C PHE A 41 12.91 -2.99 0.06
N GLY A 42 11.60 -3.19 -0.25
CA GLY A 42 11.05 -3.17 -1.59
C GLY A 42 10.82 -1.75 -2.12
N GLU A 43 9.91 -1.60 -3.08
CA GLU A 43 9.56 -0.33 -3.72
C GLU A 43 9.14 0.74 -2.70
N ALA A 44 8.19 0.41 -1.81
CA ALA A 44 7.65 1.38 -0.86
C ALA A 44 8.68 1.84 0.16
N ALA A 45 9.44 0.92 0.77
CA ALA A 45 10.49 1.26 1.73
C ALA A 45 11.59 2.09 1.07
N SER A 46 11.98 1.76 -0.16
CA SER A 46 12.98 2.51 -0.92
C SER A 46 12.52 3.93 -1.22
N ALA A 47 11.26 4.10 -1.63
CA ALA A 47 10.70 5.42 -1.90
C ALA A 47 10.55 6.25 -0.61
N PHE A 48 10.24 5.63 0.52
CA PHE A 48 10.24 6.31 1.81
C PHE A 48 11.65 6.70 2.24
N ALA A 49 12.63 5.79 2.15
CA ALA A 49 14.01 6.07 2.52
C ALA A 49 14.62 7.21 1.68
N ASP A 50 14.31 7.24 0.37
CA ASP A 50 14.73 8.30 -0.53
C ASP A 50 14.09 9.66 -0.17
N GLY A 51 12.78 9.66 0.11
CA GLY A 51 12.06 10.89 0.45
C GLY A 51 12.38 11.45 1.83
N LEU A 52 12.61 10.56 2.81
CA LEU A 52 12.98 10.95 4.18
C LEU A 52 14.45 11.34 4.31
N ALA A 53 15.32 10.83 3.45
CA ALA A 53 16.76 11.10 3.43
C ALA A 53 17.45 10.94 4.79
N LEU A 54 16.98 10.00 5.63
CA LEU A 54 17.48 9.76 6.98
C LEU A 54 18.91 9.21 6.95
N ARG A 55 19.69 9.57 7.95
CA ARG A 55 21.06 9.03 8.15
C ARG A 55 21.08 8.04 9.30
N GLY A 56 22.03 7.10 9.29
CA GLY A 56 22.22 6.15 10.38
C GLY A 56 21.16 5.05 10.46
N THR A 57 20.26 4.97 9.47
CA THR A 57 19.27 3.90 9.41
C THR A 57 19.88 2.61 8.90
N ARG A 58 19.27 1.49 9.25
CA ARG A 58 19.67 0.16 8.82
C ARG A 58 18.45 -0.66 8.43
N GLY A 59 18.65 -1.72 7.67
CA GLY A 59 17.52 -2.53 7.26
C GLY A 59 17.92 -3.94 6.83
N PHE A 60 16.94 -4.81 6.85
CA PHE A 60 17.03 -6.18 6.39
C PHE A 60 15.97 -6.45 5.32
N ASP A 61 16.38 -7.13 4.26
CA ASP A 61 15.50 -7.68 3.23
C ASP A 61 16.01 -9.09 2.89
N ARG A 62 15.13 -10.05 2.71
CA ARG A 62 15.52 -11.45 2.41
C ARG A 62 16.47 -11.56 1.21
N LYS A 63 16.39 -10.63 0.25
CA LYS A 63 17.29 -10.56 -0.89
C LYS A 63 18.74 -10.20 -0.52
N THR A 64 19.01 -9.71 0.70
CA THR A 64 20.38 -9.43 1.16
C THR A 64 21.17 -10.69 1.49
N ILE A 65 20.47 -11.83 1.70
CA ILE A 65 21.08 -13.13 1.99
C ILE A 65 20.94 -14.11 0.82
N ASP A 66 20.15 -13.79 -0.21
CA ASP A 66 20.02 -14.58 -1.43
C ASP A 66 21.30 -14.42 -2.29
N PRO A 67 22.05 -15.50 -2.57
CA PRO A 67 23.29 -15.41 -3.33
C PRO A 67 23.13 -14.73 -4.71
N ALA A 68 21.98 -14.92 -5.39
CA ALA A 68 21.72 -14.37 -6.71
C ALA A 68 21.37 -12.85 -6.67
N MET A 69 20.87 -12.35 -5.54
CA MET A 69 20.34 -10.98 -5.44
C MET A 69 21.13 -10.10 -4.47
N ARG A 70 21.99 -10.69 -3.64
CA ARG A 70 22.68 -10.03 -2.50
C ARG A 70 23.38 -8.75 -2.91
N ASP A 71 24.25 -8.82 -3.91
CA ASP A 71 25.12 -7.69 -4.24
C ASP A 71 24.30 -6.51 -4.81
N ALA A 72 23.37 -6.81 -5.71
CA ALA A 72 22.45 -5.80 -6.25
C ALA A 72 21.58 -5.18 -5.13
N LYS A 73 21.14 -6.01 -4.17
CA LYS A 73 20.32 -5.52 -3.06
C LYS A 73 21.10 -4.67 -2.08
N ARG A 74 22.33 -5.05 -1.74
CA ARG A 74 23.23 -4.26 -0.88
C ARG A 74 23.62 -2.93 -1.54
N ALA A 75 23.91 -2.94 -2.85
CA ALA A 75 24.15 -1.72 -3.61
C ALA A 75 22.91 -0.79 -3.61
N HIS A 76 21.70 -1.37 -3.68
CA HIS A 76 20.45 -0.62 -3.57
C HIS A 76 20.31 0.06 -2.20
N PHE A 77 20.56 -0.64 -1.09
CA PHE A 77 20.59 -0.06 0.25
C PHE A 77 21.59 1.09 0.37
N ALA A 78 22.82 0.87 -0.11
CA ALA A 78 23.91 1.87 -0.06
C ALA A 78 23.55 3.15 -0.82
N ARG A 79 22.93 3.04 -2.00
CA ARG A 79 22.46 4.20 -2.78
C ARG A 79 21.49 5.07 -2.01
N LEU A 80 20.66 4.47 -1.13
CA LEU A 80 19.70 5.16 -0.28
C LEU A 80 20.25 5.48 1.12
N ARG A 81 21.55 5.30 1.34
CA ARG A 81 22.25 5.58 2.61
C ARG A 81 21.69 4.78 3.79
N VAL A 82 21.15 3.61 3.54
CA VAL A 82 20.68 2.66 4.55
C VAL A 82 21.72 1.54 4.68
N ARG A 83 22.13 1.19 5.89
CA ARG A 83 23.02 0.08 6.13
C ARG A 83 22.29 -1.24 5.96
N ALA A 84 22.69 -2.04 4.99
CA ALA A 84 22.15 -3.39 4.81
C ALA A 84 22.65 -4.30 5.93
N CYS A 85 21.72 -5.06 6.54
CA CYS A 85 22.00 -6.08 7.54
C CYS A 85 21.76 -7.49 6.95
N ASP A 86 22.43 -8.49 7.51
CA ASP A 86 22.35 -9.88 7.06
C ASP A 86 21.23 -10.67 7.77
N SER A 87 20.57 -10.05 8.75
CA SER A 87 19.43 -10.63 9.46
C SER A 87 18.49 -9.54 9.99
N ALA A 88 17.24 -9.92 10.27
CA ALA A 88 16.30 -9.07 10.98
C ALA A 88 16.83 -8.73 12.38
N ALA A 89 17.45 -9.69 13.06
CA ALA A 89 18.11 -9.49 14.36
C ALA A 89 19.11 -8.34 14.31
N ALA A 90 20.05 -8.35 13.35
CA ALA A 90 21.06 -7.32 13.20
C ALA A 90 20.47 -5.94 12.87
N ALA A 91 19.33 -5.91 12.17
CA ALA A 91 18.62 -4.67 11.90
C ALA A 91 17.87 -4.15 13.13
N LEU A 92 17.29 -5.01 13.95
CA LEU A 92 16.42 -4.64 15.07
C LEU A 92 17.14 -4.39 16.39
N THR A 93 18.29 -5.03 16.63
CA THR A 93 19.04 -4.88 17.91
C THR A 93 19.28 -3.42 18.27
N GLY A 94 18.67 -2.93 19.36
CA GLY A 94 18.77 -1.54 19.82
C GLY A 94 18.02 -0.52 18.92
N ALA A 95 17.14 -0.97 18.02
CA ALA A 95 16.26 -0.07 17.30
C ALA A 95 15.12 0.40 18.19
N SER A 96 14.91 1.70 18.29
CA SER A 96 13.72 2.28 18.96
C SER A 96 12.50 2.36 18.05
N THR A 97 12.70 2.24 16.75
CA THR A 97 11.66 2.32 15.73
C THR A 97 11.92 1.34 14.60
N ALA A 98 10.98 0.45 14.34
CA ALA A 98 11.02 -0.49 13.22
C ALA A 98 9.89 -0.16 12.23
N LEU A 99 10.21 -0.04 10.95
CA LEU A 99 9.25 0.16 9.85
C LEU A 99 9.17 -1.14 9.04
N SER A 100 8.04 -1.85 9.12
CA SER A 100 7.82 -3.10 8.40
C SER A 100 7.09 -2.85 7.08
N LEU A 101 7.76 -3.16 5.96
CA LEU A 101 7.27 -2.99 4.59
C LEU A 101 7.64 -4.22 3.74
N VAL A 102 7.08 -5.35 4.08
CA VAL A 102 7.22 -6.61 3.35
C VAL A 102 6.01 -6.86 2.44
N VAL A 103 6.02 -7.93 1.66
CA VAL A 103 4.84 -8.38 0.91
C VAL A 103 3.78 -8.95 1.86
N ALA A 104 2.51 -8.92 1.45
CA ALA A 104 1.38 -9.21 2.33
C ALA A 104 1.47 -10.59 3.01
N ASP A 105 1.83 -11.62 2.26
CA ASP A 105 1.99 -13.00 2.74
C ASP A 105 3.13 -13.19 3.75
N GLN A 106 4.06 -12.23 3.83
CA GLN A 106 5.20 -12.26 4.76
C GLN A 106 5.02 -11.36 5.99
N ALA A 107 3.94 -10.60 6.08
CA ALA A 107 3.77 -9.60 7.14
C ALA A 107 3.75 -10.20 8.54
N PHE A 108 2.98 -11.27 8.74
CA PHE A 108 2.91 -11.97 10.03
C PHE A 108 4.22 -12.67 10.38
N ALA A 109 4.83 -13.38 9.41
CA ALA A 109 6.11 -14.04 9.61
C ALA A 109 7.24 -13.06 9.95
N ALA A 110 7.24 -11.87 9.34
CA ALA A 110 8.21 -10.82 9.66
C ALA A 110 8.04 -10.29 11.08
N ALA A 111 6.80 -10.13 11.55
CA ALA A 111 6.51 -9.75 12.92
C ALA A 111 6.93 -10.83 13.92
N GLN A 112 6.63 -12.10 13.65
CA GLN A 112 7.06 -13.23 14.47
C GLN A 112 8.60 -13.31 14.58
N ALA A 113 9.32 -13.17 13.48
CA ALA A 113 10.78 -13.19 13.45
C ALA A 113 11.41 -11.98 14.17
N ALA A 114 10.66 -10.92 14.44
CA ALA A 114 11.13 -9.75 15.15
C ALA A 114 11.04 -9.87 16.68
N VAL A 115 10.21 -10.78 17.19
CA VAL A 115 9.87 -10.89 18.62
C VAL A 115 11.09 -10.94 19.51
N ASP A 116 12.06 -11.80 19.21
CA ASP A 116 13.25 -12.00 20.06
C ASP A 116 14.29 -10.87 19.95
N HIS A 117 14.04 -9.87 19.12
CA HIS A 117 15.04 -8.86 18.75
C HIS A 117 14.57 -7.42 18.97
N LEU A 118 13.31 -7.23 19.33
CA LEU A 118 12.76 -5.91 19.66
C LEU A 118 13.10 -5.56 21.11
N SER A 119 13.55 -4.31 21.30
CA SER A 119 13.69 -3.76 22.64
C SER A 119 12.32 -3.47 23.24
N PRO A 120 12.13 -3.63 24.57
CA PRO A 120 10.97 -3.08 25.26
C PRO A 120 10.78 -1.60 24.90
N ASP A 121 9.54 -1.15 24.81
CA ASP A 121 9.14 0.21 24.39
C ASP A 121 9.50 0.61 22.94
N ALA A 122 10.14 -0.26 22.14
CA ALA A 122 10.34 -0.02 20.72
C ALA A 122 8.99 0.06 19.99
N PHE A 123 8.91 0.88 18.97
CA PHE A 123 7.72 0.98 18.12
C PHE A 123 7.90 0.12 16.86
N TRP A 124 6.97 -0.80 16.64
CA TRP A 124 6.82 -1.55 15.40
C TRP A 124 5.71 -0.97 14.56
N PHE A 125 6.05 -0.21 13.52
CA PHE A 125 5.09 0.32 12.55
C PHE A 125 4.88 -0.69 11.43
N ASP A 126 3.75 -1.37 11.46
CA ASP A 126 3.37 -2.30 10.39
C ASP A 126 2.65 -1.53 9.27
N MET A 127 3.36 -1.28 8.19
CA MET A 127 2.88 -0.55 6.99
C MET A 127 2.41 -1.50 5.87
N ASN A 128 2.29 -2.80 6.16
CA ASN A 128 1.89 -3.80 5.18
C ASN A 128 0.39 -3.74 4.87
N SER A 129 0.03 -4.07 3.63
CA SER A 129 -1.37 -4.10 3.19
C SER A 129 -1.97 -5.49 3.43
N VAL A 130 -2.37 -5.77 4.67
CA VAL A 130 -2.93 -7.07 5.10
C VAL A 130 -4.24 -6.87 5.86
N ALA A 131 -5.00 -7.97 5.99
CA ALA A 131 -6.26 -7.97 6.71
C ALA A 131 -6.10 -7.53 8.17
N PRO A 132 -7.12 -6.88 8.77
CA PRO A 132 -7.08 -6.43 10.17
C PRO A 132 -6.78 -7.54 11.17
N ASP A 133 -7.25 -8.78 10.92
CA ASP A 133 -6.97 -9.93 11.78
C ASP A 133 -5.52 -10.35 11.75
N THR A 134 -4.86 -10.26 10.60
CA THR A 134 -3.40 -10.46 10.48
C THR A 134 -2.65 -9.42 11.30
N LYS A 135 -3.06 -8.15 11.25
CA LYS A 135 -2.49 -7.09 12.07
C LYS A 135 -2.68 -7.37 13.57
N ARG A 136 -3.87 -7.78 13.99
CA ARG A 136 -4.16 -8.13 15.39
C ARG A 136 -3.33 -9.33 15.86
N ALA A 137 -3.13 -10.33 15.02
CA ALA A 137 -2.28 -11.48 15.35
C ALA A 137 -0.81 -11.06 15.51
N ALA A 138 -0.28 -10.25 14.60
CA ALA A 138 1.06 -9.68 14.68
C ALA A 138 1.24 -8.80 15.93
N ALA A 139 0.24 -7.98 16.25
CA ALA A 139 0.25 -7.14 17.45
C ALA A 139 0.36 -7.95 18.75
N ARG A 140 -0.38 -9.06 18.85
CA ARG A 140 -0.25 -9.96 20.04
C ARG A 140 1.16 -10.53 20.16
N ALA A 141 1.78 -10.92 19.07
CA ALA A 141 3.15 -11.44 19.10
C ALA A 141 4.16 -10.37 19.54
N ILE A 142 4.07 -9.16 18.99
CA ILE A 142 4.94 -8.02 19.33
C ILE A 142 4.72 -7.55 20.77
N ALA A 143 3.47 -7.43 21.23
CA ALA A 143 3.16 -6.98 22.58
C ALA A 143 3.79 -7.85 23.69
N ALA A 144 3.99 -9.15 23.43
CA ALA A 144 4.66 -10.06 24.36
C ALA A 144 6.11 -9.67 24.66
N THR A 145 6.74 -8.82 23.85
CA THR A 145 8.13 -8.32 24.04
C THR A 145 8.20 -7.03 24.86
N GLY A 146 7.06 -6.39 25.16
CA GLY A 146 7.01 -5.04 25.71
C GLY A 146 7.13 -3.95 24.64
N ALA A 147 7.29 -4.28 23.35
CA ALA A 147 7.28 -3.32 22.25
C ALA A 147 5.84 -2.95 21.87
N ARG A 148 5.70 -1.80 21.24
CA ARG A 148 4.40 -1.22 20.84
C ARG A 148 4.14 -1.44 19.37
N TYR A 149 3.09 -2.19 19.06
CA TYR A 149 2.65 -2.39 17.69
C TYR A 149 1.73 -1.27 17.23
N VAL A 150 1.99 -0.74 16.03
CA VAL A 150 1.21 0.32 15.39
C VAL A 150 0.72 -0.15 14.04
N ASP A 151 -0.59 -0.14 13.83
CA ASP A 151 -1.22 -0.39 12.53
C ASP A 151 -1.16 0.87 11.67
N VAL A 152 -0.45 0.81 10.56
CA VAL A 152 -0.33 1.92 9.61
C VAL A 152 -0.87 1.50 8.26
N ALA A 153 -1.87 2.21 7.76
CA ALA A 153 -2.39 2.06 6.42
C ALA A 153 -1.82 3.17 5.51
N VAL A 154 -1.04 2.79 4.51
CA VAL A 154 -0.57 3.67 3.44
C VAL A 154 -1.70 3.86 2.43
N MET A 155 -2.30 5.06 2.35
CA MET A 155 -3.60 5.29 1.71
C MET A 155 -3.54 5.62 0.22
N SER A 156 -2.34 5.69 -0.37
CA SER A 156 -2.14 5.90 -1.82
C SER A 156 -0.91 5.13 -2.32
N PRO A 157 -0.71 5.00 -3.65
CA PRO A 157 0.59 4.58 -4.19
C PRO A 157 1.71 5.47 -3.65
N VAL A 158 2.85 4.85 -3.29
CA VAL A 158 3.95 5.58 -2.66
C VAL A 158 4.63 6.52 -3.65
N LEU A 159 4.82 6.10 -4.90
CA LEU A 159 5.31 6.98 -5.96
C LEU A 159 4.17 7.73 -6.63
N PRO A 160 4.37 9.00 -7.02
CA PRO A 160 5.61 9.77 -6.88
C PRO A 160 5.76 10.52 -5.54
N ARG A 161 4.76 10.47 -4.64
CA ARG A 161 4.67 11.30 -3.42
C ARG A 161 5.65 10.91 -2.32
N ARG A 162 6.20 9.71 -2.34
CA ARG A 162 7.16 9.18 -1.34
C ARG A 162 6.61 9.31 0.09
N HIS A 163 7.38 9.91 1.00
CA HIS A 163 7.01 10.16 2.41
C HIS A 163 5.84 11.14 2.61
N GLN A 164 5.35 11.76 1.54
CA GLN A 164 4.19 12.67 1.56
C GLN A 164 2.85 11.95 1.29
N VAL A 165 2.85 10.61 1.19
CA VAL A 165 1.59 9.86 1.05
C VAL A 165 0.79 9.91 2.33
N PRO A 166 -0.56 9.93 2.25
CA PRO A 166 -1.40 9.87 3.44
C PRO A 166 -1.20 8.55 4.20
N LEU A 167 -0.89 8.66 5.48
CA LEU A 167 -0.82 7.55 6.42
C LEU A 167 -1.97 7.65 7.41
N LEU A 168 -2.74 6.58 7.55
CA LEU A 168 -3.73 6.44 8.61
C LEU A 168 -3.18 5.49 9.66
N VAL A 169 -3.22 5.89 10.92
CA VAL A 169 -2.55 5.22 12.03
C VAL A 169 -3.54 4.86 13.12
N SER A 170 -3.50 3.63 13.61
CA SER A 170 -4.31 3.19 14.75
C SER A 170 -3.55 2.23 15.66
N GLY A 171 -4.04 2.07 16.88
CA GLY A 171 -3.44 1.22 17.91
C GLY A 171 -3.29 1.94 19.24
N GLU A 172 -2.73 1.24 20.20
CA GLU A 172 -2.44 1.82 21.52
C GLU A 172 -1.34 2.89 21.41
N GLY A 173 -1.54 4.04 22.06
CA GLY A 173 -0.58 5.15 22.01
C GLY A 173 -0.47 5.80 20.63
N VAL A 174 -1.56 5.85 19.87
CA VAL A 174 -1.62 6.41 18.51
C VAL A 174 -1.06 7.83 18.41
N GLU A 175 -1.26 8.66 19.43
CA GLU A 175 -0.74 10.04 19.49
C GLU A 175 0.80 10.05 19.45
N ALA A 176 1.44 9.21 20.28
CA ALA A 176 2.89 9.07 20.30
C ALA A 176 3.41 8.51 18.95
N ALA A 177 2.72 7.53 18.38
CA ALA A 177 3.04 6.94 17.08
C ALA A 177 2.99 8.00 15.96
N VAL A 178 1.97 8.85 15.93
CA VAL A 178 1.83 9.98 14.98
C VAL A 178 2.99 10.96 15.15
N GLN A 179 3.34 11.33 16.39
CA GLN A 179 4.47 12.24 16.63
C GLN A 179 5.81 11.63 16.18
N ILE A 180 6.01 10.32 16.37
CA ILE A 180 7.20 9.63 15.88
C ILE A 180 7.27 9.68 14.35
N LEU A 181 6.20 9.30 13.66
CA LEU A 181 6.18 9.31 12.18
C LEU A 181 6.42 10.73 11.63
N ARG A 182 5.80 11.74 12.21
CA ARG A 182 6.04 13.14 11.84
C ARG A 182 7.47 13.58 12.15
N GLY A 183 8.00 13.19 13.31
CA GLY A 183 9.37 13.50 13.73
C GLY A 183 10.44 12.89 12.83
N ILE A 184 10.19 11.75 12.19
CA ILE A 184 11.09 11.16 11.20
C ILE A 184 10.85 11.69 9.77
N GLY A 185 9.83 12.55 9.56
CA GLY A 185 9.66 13.30 8.33
C GLY A 185 8.42 12.96 7.48
N PHE A 186 7.55 12.04 7.90
CA PHE A 186 6.28 11.84 7.17
C PHE A 186 5.37 13.06 7.38
N THR A 187 4.86 13.63 6.28
CA THR A 187 4.16 14.92 6.31
C THR A 187 2.64 14.81 6.43
N ASP A 188 2.05 13.68 6.00
CA ASP A 188 0.60 13.47 5.98
C ASP A 188 0.25 12.23 6.84
N VAL A 189 0.20 12.43 8.16
CA VAL A 189 -0.05 11.37 9.14
C VAL A 189 -1.28 11.71 9.97
N THR A 190 -2.29 10.85 9.91
CA THR A 190 -3.55 11.02 10.67
C THR A 190 -3.72 9.84 11.61
N GLY A 191 -3.84 10.14 12.91
CA GLY A 191 -4.27 9.18 13.92
C GLY A 191 -5.79 9.03 13.90
N MET A 192 -6.28 7.81 14.12
CA MET A 192 -7.70 7.54 14.26
C MET A 192 -7.99 6.76 15.53
N ALA A 193 -9.20 6.94 16.05
CA ALA A 193 -9.70 6.16 17.16
C ALA A 193 -9.86 4.69 16.77
N GLY A 194 -9.68 3.81 17.74
CA GLY A 194 -9.79 2.36 17.58
C GLY A 194 -8.46 1.66 17.83
N GLY A 195 -8.53 0.36 18.11
CA GLY A 195 -7.36 -0.48 18.32
C GLY A 195 -6.67 -0.88 17.01
N VAL A 196 -5.69 -1.77 17.14
CA VAL A 196 -5.03 -2.39 15.99
C VAL A 196 -6.05 -3.03 15.06
N GLY A 197 -5.92 -2.76 13.78
CA GLY A 197 -6.85 -3.20 12.73
C GLY A 197 -7.82 -2.11 12.26
N ALA A 198 -7.94 -0.99 12.96
CA ALA A 198 -8.87 0.08 12.55
C ALA A 198 -8.40 0.79 11.28
N ALA A 199 -7.13 1.19 11.21
CA ALA A 199 -6.57 1.85 10.02
C ALA A 199 -6.57 0.90 8.80
N SER A 200 -6.16 -0.35 9.00
CA SER A 200 -6.20 -1.36 7.92
C SER A 200 -7.62 -1.70 7.49
N SER A 201 -8.62 -1.72 8.39
CA SER A 201 -10.03 -1.89 8.01
C SER A 201 -10.50 -0.81 7.03
N VAL A 202 -10.21 0.47 7.31
CA VAL A 202 -10.54 1.57 6.39
C VAL A 202 -9.93 1.33 5.01
N LYS A 203 -8.65 0.95 4.96
CA LYS A 203 -7.96 0.69 3.70
C LYS A 203 -8.55 -0.51 2.96
N MET A 204 -8.80 -1.62 3.65
CA MET A 204 -9.34 -2.84 3.04
C MET A 204 -10.74 -2.61 2.48
N ILE A 205 -11.66 -2.07 3.28
CA ILE A 205 -13.04 -1.80 2.86
C ILE A 205 -13.06 -0.79 1.69
N ARG A 206 -12.27 0.29 1.77
CA ARG A 206 -12.13 1.24 0.66
C ARG A 206 -11.66 0.58 -0.64
N SER A 207 -10.79 -0.42 -0.53
CA SER A 207 -10.25 -1.13 -1.70
C SER A 207 -11.31 -1.88 -2.49
N VAL A 208 -12.43 -2.28 -1.88
CA VAL A 208 -13.59 -2.85 -2.58
C VAL A 208 -14.05 -1.91 -3.71
N MET A 209 -14.24 -0.63 -3.40
CA MET A 209 -14.67 0.35 -4.40
C MET A 209 -13.56 0.67 -5.39
N VAL A 210 -12.36 1.00 -4.90
CA VAL A 210 -11.27 1.49 -5.76
C VAL A 210 -10.86 0.45 -6.81
N LYS A 211 -10.64 -0.79 -6.40
CA LYS A 211 -10.20 -1.86 -7.32
C LYS A 211 -11.37 -2.58 -7.97
N GLY A 212 -12.55 -2.57 -7.34
CA GLY A 212 -13.78 -3.05 -7.94
C GLY A 212 -14.18 -2.21 -9.17
N ILE A 213 -14.08 -0.88 -9.08
CA ILE A 213 -14.31 0.01 -10.24
C ILE A 213 -13.29 -0.27 -11.35
N GLU A 214 -12.04 -0.57 -11.04
CA GLU A 214 -11.05 -0.95 -12.04
C GLU A 214 -11.47 -2.23 -12.77
N ALA A 215 -11.87 -3.26 -12.06
CA ALA A 215 -12.30 -4.53 -12.63
C ALA A 215 -13.57 -4.38 -13.49
N LEU A 216 -14.57 -3.63 -13.00
CA LEU A 216 -15.78 -3.31 -13.76
C LEU A 216 -15.48 -2.48 -15.01
N SER A 217 -14.55 -1.51 -14.90
CA SER A 217 -14.13 -0.71 -16.04
C SER A 217 -13.51 -1.57 -17.14
N ALA A 218 -12.67 -2.53 -16.76
CA ALA A 218 -12.05 -3.46 -17.72
C ALA A 218 -13.10 -4.31 -18.43
N GLU A 219 -14.04 -4.89 -17.67
CA GLU A 219 -15.12 -5.73 -18.22
C GLU A 219 -16.00 -4.93 -19.19
N CYS A 220 -16.42 -3.73 -18.80
CA CYS A 220 -17.19 -2.83 -19.66
C CYS A 220 -16.42 -2.42 -20.92
N ALA A 221 -15.14 -2.05 -20.80
CA ALA A 221 -14.32 -1.62 -21.95
C ALA A 221 -14.10 -2.78 -22.92
N PHE A 222 -13.86 -4.00 -22.45
CA PHE A 222 -13.68 -5.18 -23.30
C PHE A 222 -14.97 -5.53 -24.06
N ALA A 223 -16.11 -5.56 -23.37
CA ALA A 223 -17.39 -5.83 -24.00
C ALA A 223 -17.76 -4.77 -25.06
N ALA A 224 -17.54 -3.48 -24.74
CA ALA A 224 -17.82 -2.38 -25.66
C ALA A 224 -16.90 -2.40 -26.89
N GLU A 225 -15.64 -2.78 -26.74
CA GLU A 225 -14.70 -2.96 -27.85
C GLU A 225 -15.11 -4.13 -28.74
N ALA A 226 -15.37 -5.29 -28.14
CA ALA A 226 -15.77 -6.51 -28.88
C ALA A 226 -17.09 -6.30 -29.64
N ALA A 227 -18.02 -5.50 -29.11
CA ALA A 227 -19.28 -5.14 -29.76
C ALA A 227 -19.16 -3.98 -30.77
N GLY A 228 -17.99 -3.33 -30.87
CA GLY A 228 -17.78 -2.17 -31.73
C GLY A 228 -18.55 -0.89 -31.33
N VAL A 229 -18.91 -0.77 -30.05
CA VAL A 229 -19.77 0.34 -29.54
C VAL A 229 -19.07 1.17 -28.44
N ARG A 230 -17.76 1.08 -28.32
CA ARG A 230 -16.97 1.73 -27.27
C ARG A 230 -17.31 3.21 -27.09
N ASP A 231 -17.29 3.99 -28.18
CA ASP A 231 -17.47 5.44 -28.10
C ASP A 231 -18.90 5.81 -27.67
N ALA A 232 -19.90 5.02 -28.08
CA ALA A 232 -21.29 5.19 -27.66
C ALA A 232 -21.48 4.87 -26.16
N VAL A 233 -20.83 3.83 -25.67
CA VAL A 233 -20.86 3.47 -24.24
C VAL A 233 -20.18 4.56 -23.41
N ILE A 234 -19.01 5.06 -23.81
CA ILE A 234 -18.30 6.15 -23.11
C ILE A 234 -19.18 7.40 -23.06
N ALA A 235 -19.75 7.83 -24.19
CA ALA A 235 -20.62 9.00 -24.24
C ALA A 235 -21.86 8.87 -23.34
N SER A 236 -22.46 7.68 -23.28
CA SER A 236 -23.59 7.39 -22.39
C SER A 236 -23.21 7.44 -20.91
N LEU A 237 -22.03 6.93 -20.55
CA LEU A 237 -21.52 6.99 -19.20
C LEU A 237 -21.18 8.41 -18.77
N ASP A 238 -20.55 9.20 -19.63
CA ASP A 238 -20.22 10.61 -19.37
C ASP A 238 -21.48 11.47 -19.20
N ALA A 239 -22.55 11.18 -19.95
CA ALA A 239 -23.85 11.82 -19.77
C ALA A 239 -24.50 11.45 -18.43
N SER A 240 -24.34 10.19 -17.97
CA SER A 240 -24.90 9.70 -16.70
C SER A 240 -24.12 10.19 -15.48
N TRP A 241 -22.81 10.42 -15.62
CA TRP A 241 -21.92 10.91 -14.58
C TRP A 241 -21.12 12.12 -15.04
N PRO A 242 -21.71 13.31 -15.09
CA PRO A 242 -21.06 14.52 -15.60
C PRO A 242 -19.74 14.82 -14.89
N GLY A 243 -18.66 15.01 -15.66
CA GLY A 243 -17.32 15.29 -15.16
C GLY A 243 -16.49 14.05 -14.79
N ALA A 244 -16.97 12.85 -15.10
CA ALA A 244 -16.23 11.62 -14.80
C ALA A 244 -15.10 11.32 -15.78
N ASP A 245 -15.21 11.71 -17.07
CA ASP A 245 -14.29 11.38 -18.17
C ASP A 245 -13.99 9.86 -18.21
N TRP A 246 -14.96 9.09 -18.67
CA TRP A 246 -14.86 7.63 -18.65
C TRP A 246 -13.81 7.08 -19.59
N ALA A 247 -13.49 7.79 -20.69
CA ALA A 247 -12.40 7.37 -21.55
C ALA A 247 -11.06 7.39 -20.79
N ALA A 248 -10.76 8.49 -20.13
CA ALA A 248 -9.55 8.61 -19.31
C ALA A 248 -9.55 7.65 -18.11
N ARG A 249 -10.72 7.37 -17.50
CA ARG A 249 -10.84 6.39 -16.41
C ARG A 249 -10.56 4.97 -16.89
N PHE A 250 -11.12 4.56 -18.00
CA PHE A 250 -10.86 3.22 -18.56
C PHE A 250 -9.38 3.06 -18.89
N ASP A 251 -8.79 4.04 -19.55
CA ASP A 251 -7.37 4.04 -19.89
C ASP A 251 -6.49 3.90 -18.64
N TYR A 252 -6.69 4.76 -17.64
CA TYR A 252 -5.97 4.70 -16.36
C TYR A 252 -6.18 3.38 -15.61
N ASN A 253 -7.41 2.85 -15.57
CA ASN A 253 -7.70 1.63 -14.85
C ASN A 253 -7.02 0.42 -15.50
N LEU A 254 -7.01 0.34 -16.84
CA LEU A 254 -6.29 -0.71 -17.57
C LEU A 254 -4.78 -0.62 -17.36
N ASP A 255 -4.18 0.58 -17.36
CA ASP A 255 -2.78 0.77 -17.00
C ASP A 255 -2.45 0.19 -15.62
N ARG A 256 -3.30 0.47 -14.63
CA ARG A 256 -3.11 -0.04 -13.27
C ARG A 256 -3.17 -1.56 -13.21
N MET A 257 -4.01 -2.19 -14.01
CA MET A 257 -4.19 -3.63 -14.03
C MET A 257 -3.06 -4.33 -14.79
N THR A 258 -2.61 -3.80 -15.93
CA THR A 258 -1.50 -4.37 -16.69
C THR A 258 -0.18 -4.30 -15.94
N VAL A 259 0.14 -3.15 -15.34
CA VAL A 259 1.44 -2.92 -14.66
C VAL A 259 1.48 -3.54 -13.26
N HIS A 260 0.35 -3.59 -12.55
CA HIS A 260 0.32 -3.96 -11.13
C HIS A 260 -0.68 -5.06 -10.78
N GLY A 261 -1.31 -5.71 -11.75
CA GLY A 261 -2.44 -6.62 -11.56
C GLY A 261 -2.15 -7.74 -10.56
N LEU A 262 -1.03 -8.44 -10.67
CA LEU A 262 -0.67 -9.52 -9.74
C LEU A 262 -0.55 -9.04 -8.29
N ARG A 263 0.12 -7.92 -8.05
CA ARG A 263 0.21 -7.34 -6.71
C ARG A 263 -1.15 -6.89 -6.19
N ARG A 264 -1.97 -6.31 -7.07
CA ARG A 264 -3.32 -5.83 -6.72
C ARG A 264 -4.28 -6.98 -6.45
N ALA A 265 -4.15 -8.11 -7.15
CA ALA A 265 -4.88 -9.35 -6.85
C ALA A 265 -4.56 -9.84 -5.42
N ALA A 266 -3.28 -9.94 -5.05
CA ALA A 266 -2.87 -10.32 -3.69
C ALA A 266 -3.39 -9.34 -2.61
N GLU A 267 -3.38 -8.03 -2.90
CA GLU A 267 -3.99 -7.03 -2.00
C GLU A 267 -5.51 -7.24 -1.88
N MET A 268 -6.21 -7.66 -2.95
CA MET A 268 -7.66 -7.93 -2.91
C MET A 268 -8.00 -9.25 -2.22
N GLU A 269 -7.10 -10.22 -2.20
CA GLU A 269 -7.24 -11.42 -1.36
C GLU A 269 -7.28 -11.06 0.13
N GLU A 270 -6.48 -10.09 0.57
CA GLU A 270 -6.56 -9.58 1.94
C GLU A 270 -7.90 -8.85 2.21
N VAL A 271 -8.48 -8.21 1.20
CA VAL A 271 -9.82 -7.63 1.28
C VAL A 271 -10.88 -8.74 1.40
N VAL A 272 -10.78 -9.82 0.62
CA VAL A 272 -11.67 -11.00 0.75
C VAL A 272 -11.65 -11.53 2.18
N LYS A 273 -10.45 -11.78 2.75
CA LYS A 273 -10.31 -12.22 4.15
C LYS A 273 -11.00 -11.27 5.13
N THR A 274 -10.86 -9.97 4.89
CA THR A 274 -11.49 -8.93 5.73
C THR A 274 -13.02 -9.02 5.67
N LEU A 275 -13.60 -9.11 4.46
CA LEU A 275 -15.06 -9.16 4.27
C LEU A 275 -15.65 -10.48 4.78
N ASP A 276 -14.96 -11.59 4.57
CA ASP A 276 -15.38 -12.92 5.07
C ASP A 276 -15.38 -12.92 6.61
N ALA A 277 -14.36 -12.36 7.26
CA ALA A 277 -14.30 -12.20 8.71
C ALA A 277 -15.42 -11.31 9.27
N LEU A 278 -15.88 -10.31 8.49
CA LEU A 278 -17.01 -9.44 8.84
C LEU A 278 -18.37 -10.07 8.57
N GLY A 279 -18.43 -11.21 7.84
CA GLY A 279 -19.69 -11.88 7.46
C GLY A 279 -20.53 -11.09 6.45
N THR A 280 -19.97 -10.12 5.74
CA THR A 280 -20.70 -9.25 4.80
C THR A 280 -20.77 -9.82 3.38
N GLY A 281 -20.04 -10.90 3.10
CA GLY A 281 -19.89 -11.48 1.78
C GLY A 281 -18.82 -10.77 0.93
N SER A 282 -18.20 -11.51 0.01
CA SER A 282 -17.06 -11.04 -0.79
C SER A 282 -17.15 -11.39 -2.29
N ALA A 283 -18.35 -11.68 -2.80
CA ALA A 283 -18.55 -12.16 -4.18
C ALA A 283 -17.92 -11.23 -5.23
N MET A 284 -18.24 -9.93 -5.20
CA MET A 284 -17.70 -8.95 -6.14
C MET A 284 -16.18 -8.76 -5.98
N THR A 285 -15.70 -8.88 -4.74
CA THR A 285 -14.27 -8.76 -4.44
C THR A 285 -13.48 -9.95 -4.98
N ARG A 286 -14.03 -11.17 -4.95
CA ARG A 286 -13.43 -12.36 -5.58
C ARG A 286 -13.34 -12.20 -7.09
N GLY A 287 -14.38 -11.73 -7.76
CA GLY A 287 -14.33 -11.39 -9.18
C GLY A 287 -13.29 -10.30 -9.50
N THR A 288 -13.09 -9.34 -8.57
CA THR A 288 -12.02 -8.35 -8.72
C THR A 288 -10.63 -8.99 -8.62
N VAL A 289 -10.41 -9.96 -7.70
CA VAL A 289 -9.15 -10.73 -7.60
C VAL A 289 -8.87 -11.41 -8.94
N ASP A 290 -9.86 -12.12 -9.46
CA ASP A 290 -9.71 -12.91 -10.70
C ASP A 290 -9.40 -11.99 -11.89
N ARG A 291 -10.12 -10.88 -12.04
CA ARG A 291 -9.88 -9.91 -13.12
C ARG A 291 -8.51 -9.23 -13.03
N GLN A 292 -8.09 -8.83 -11.84
CA GLN A 292 -6.75 -8.24 -11.62
C GLN A 292 -5.63 -9.26 -11.94
N ARG A 293 -5.83 -10.51 -11.54
CA ARG A 293 -4.85 -11.59 -11.81
C ARG A 293 -4.78 -11.89 -13.31
N ALA A 294 -5.91 -12.11 -13.96
CA ALA A 294 -5.96 -12.41 -15.38
C ALA A 294 -5.24 -11.36 -16.24
N ILE A 295 -5.50 -10.08 -16.01
CA ILE A 295 -4.81 -9.02 -16.76
C ILE A 295 -3.34 -8.90 -16.34
N GLY A 296 -3.03 -9.06 -15.06
CA GLY A 296 -1.65 -8.95 -14.56
C GLY A 296 -0.72 -10.05 -15.02
N THR A 297 -1.23 -11.25 -15.35
CA THR A 297 -0.43 -12.38 -15.89
C THR A 297 -0.04 -12.20 -17.34
N LEU A 298 -0.73 -11.35 -18.11
CA LEU A 298 -0.43 -11.12 -19.53
C LEU A 298 0.93 -10.48 -19.78
N GLY A 299 1.58 -9.90 -18.78
CA GLY A 299 2.92 -9.33 -18.88
C GLY A 299 3.04 -8.12 -19.82
N LEU A 300 1.95 -7.43 -20.11
CA LEU A 300 1.90 -6.24 -20.99
C LEU A 300 2.52 -5.01 -20.28
N SER A 301 3.84 -4.99 -20.17
CA SER A 301 4.57 -3.87 -19.54
C SER A 301 5.81 -3.50 -20.40
N PRO A 302 5.88 -2.25 -20.92
CA PRO A 302 4.92 -1.17 -20.80
C PRO A 302 3.60 -1.45 -21.54
N PRO A 303 2.45 -0.94 -21.03
CA PRO A 303 1.18 -1.09 -21.73
C PRO A 303 1.14 -0.23 -22.99
N PRO A 304 0.29 -0.56 -23.99
CA PRO A 304 0.07 0.29 -25.15
C PRO A 304 -0.41 1.69 -24.77
N GLU A 305 -0.09 2.71 -25.59
CA GLU A 305 -0.32 4.12 -25.21
C GLU A 305 -1.80 4.52 -25.22
N THR A 306 -2.65 3.94 -26.05
CA THR A 306 -4.06 4.37 -26.19
C THR A 306 -5.03 3.34 -25.63
N LEU A 307 -6.18 3.78 -25.16
CA LEU A 307 -7.26 2.93 -24.66
C LEU A 307 -7.61 1.82 -25.68
N ALA A 308 -7.78 2.18 -26.97
CA ALA A 308 -8.10 1.23 -28.02
C ALA A 308 -7.01 0.15 -28.19
N ALA A 309 -5.75 0.55 -28.24
CA ALA A 309 -4.63 -0.38 -28.37
C ALA A 309 -4.49 -1.29 -27.15
N LYS A 310 -4.69 -0.76 -25.93
CA LYS A 310 -4.70 -1.54 -24.69
C LYS A 310 -5.79 -2.60 -24.70
N THR A 311 -7.02 -2.19 -25.00
CA THR A 311 -8.18 -3.07 -25.00
C THR A 311 -8.00 -4.18 -26.02
N ALA A 312 -7.56 -3.86 -27.25
CA ALA A 312 -7.28 -4.85 -28.30
C ALA A 312 -6.18 -5.83 -27.90
N ALA A 313 -5.06 -5.33 -27.36
CA ALA A 313 -3.94 -6.18 -26.91
C ALA A 313 -4.35 -7.14 -25.79
N ILE A 314 -5.11 -6.67 -24.81
CA ILE A 314 -5.58 -7.49 -23.69
C ILE A 314 -6.55 -8.57 -24.20
N LEU A 315 -7.55 -8.21 -25.05
CA LEU A 315 -8.51 -9.16 -25.61
C LEU A 315 -7.80 -10.26 -26.41
N THR A 316 -6.89 -9.89 -27.32
CA THR A 316 -6.11 -10.86 -28.10
C THR A 316 -5.31 -11.81 -27.20
N SER A 317 -4.72 -11.30 -26.11
CA SER A 317 -3.96 -12.13 -25.18
C SER A 317 -4.84 -13.05 -24.36
N LEU A 318 -6.03 -12.62 -23.95
CA LEU A 318 -6.99 -13.45 -23.21
C LEU A 318 -7.59 -14.57 -24.08
N GLU A 319 -7.77 -14.34 -25.38
CA GLU A 319 -8.24 -15.36 -26.33
C GLU A 319 -7.18 -16.43 -26.61
N ALA A 320 -5.90 -16.09 -26.48
CA ALA A 320 -4.78 -16.98 -26.72
C ALA A 320 -4.47 -17.95 -25.56
N GLU A 321 -4.98 -17.66 -24.33
CA GLU A 321 -4.87 -18.56 -23.20
C GLU A 321 -6.03 -19.59 -23.25
N PRO A 322 -5.75 -20.91 -23.44
CA PRO A 322 -6.80 -21.92 -23.36
C PRO A 322 -7.36 -21.98 -21.93
N ALA A 323 -8.69 -22.06 -21.84
CA ALA A 323 -9.47 -22.16 -20.60
C ALA A 323 -9.10 -23.39 -19.75
#